data_a4d80ce4ff936947c0fb82a6c252ef8b
#
_entry.id   a4d80ce4ff936947c0fb82a6c252ef8b
#
_cell.length_a   1.000
_cell.length_b   1.000
_cell.length_c   1.000
_cell.angle_alpha   90.00
_cell.angle_beta   90.00
_cell.angle_gamma   90.00
#
_symmetry.space_group_name_H-M   'P 1'
#
loop_
_entity.id
_entity.type
_entity.pdbx_description
1 polymer ?
#
loop_
_entity_poly.entity_id
_entity_poly.type
_entity_poly.pdbx_seq_one_letter_code
_entity_poly.pdbx_strand_id
1 'polypeptide(L)'
;MKREWSNVHAHFVGIGGSGMSGIARIMVARGARVSGSDLHDSTSLNGLRTLGIEVFVGHQASQISDAALVIRSSAIPETNVEIEAARAAGIPVLERAEALAELME
;
A
#
# COMPACT_ATOMS: atom_id res chain seq x y z
N MET A 1 -5.18 -20.05 -3.43
CA MET A 1 -5.44 -20.09 -1.98
C MET A 1 -5.75 -18.69 -1.49
N LYS A 2 -6.76 -18.56 -0.65
CA LYS A 2 -7.14 -17.26 -0.09
C LYS A 2 -6.11 -16.80 0.93
N ARG A 3 -5.81 -15.50 0.86
CA ARG A 3 -4.93 -14.86 1.85
C ARG A 3 -5.74 -14.49 3.08
N GLU A 4 -5.17 -14.74 4.26
CA GLU A 4 -5.75 -14.30 5.51
C GLU A 4 -5.36 -12.84 5.76
N TRP A 5 -6.23 -11.93 5.36
CA TRP A 5 -5.92 -10.49 5.39
C TRP A 5 -5.73 -9.94 6.80
N SER A 6 -6.35 -10.55 7.82
CA SER A 6 -6.22 -10.09 9.20
C SER A 6 -4.79 -10.17 9.73
N ASN A 7 -3.92 -10.93 9.08
CA ASN A 7 -2.52 -11.08 9.48
C ASN A 7 -1.57 -10.38 8.53
N VAL A 8 -2.09 -9.53 7.65
CA VAL A 8 -1.29 -8.91 6.60
C VAL A 8 -1.12 -7.42 6.88
N HIS A 9 0.12 -6.94 6.83
CA HIS A 9 0.40 -5.52 6.72
C HIS A 9 0.70 -5.22 5.25
N ALA A 10 -0.16 -4.44 4.62
CA ALA A 10 0.00 -4.01 3.23
C ALA A 10 0.37 -2.54 3.19
N HIS A 11 1.44 -2.21 2.48
CA HIS A 11 1.89 -0.82 2.34
C HIS A 11 1.70 -0.37 0.89
N PHE A 12 1.05 0.77 0.72
CA PHE A 12 0.76 1.34 -0.60
C PHE A 12 1.73 2.48 -0.91
N VAL A 13 2.45 2.39 -2.01
CA VAL A 13 3.33 3.47 -2.47
C VAL A 13 2.57 4.26 -3.52
N GLY A 14 2.31 5.54 -3.23
CA GLY A 14 1.42 6.37 -4.02
C GLY A 14 -0.04 6.13 -3.68
N ILE A 15 -0.37 6.08 -2.38
CA ILE A 15 -1.71 5.67 -1.92
C ILE A 15 -2.83 6.61 -2.39
N GLY A 16 -2.49 7.86 -2.70
CA GLY A 16 -3.44 8.82 -3.27
C GLY A 16 -3.67 8.66 -4.78
N GLY A 17 -2.98 7.71 -5.40
CA GLY A 17 -3.11 7.47 -6.84
C GLY A 17 -4.48 6.94 -7.23
N SER A 18 -4.80 7.07 -8.53
CA SER A 18 -6.08 6.65 -9.06
C SER A 18 -6.33 5.16 -8.81
N GLY A 19 -7.47 4.85 -8.19
CA GLY A 19 -7.86 3.48 -7.88
C GLY A 19 -7.17 2.86 -6.68
N MET A 20 -6.14 3.51 -6.11
CA MET A 20 -5.40 2.95 -5.00
C MET A 20 -6.20 2.99 -3.70
N SER A 21 -6.89 4.10 -3.44
CA SER A 21 -7.66 4.25 -2.21
C SER A 21 -8.78 3.22 -2.10
N GLY A 22 -9.40 2.86 -3.21
CA GLY A 22 -10.45 1.83 -3.22
C GLY A 22 -9.93 0.47 -2.77
N ILE A 23 -8.77 0.09 -3.27
CA ILE A 23 -8.13 -1.18 -2.90
C ILE A 23 -7.74 -1.17 -1.43
N ALA A 24 -7.17 -0.05 -0.96
CA ALA A 24 -6.78 0.10 0.44
C ALA A 24 -8.00 -0.05 1.36
N ARG A 25 -9.13 0.55 1.00
CA ARG A 25 -10.37 0.44 1.78
C ARG A 25 -10.87 -1.00 1.86
N ILE A 26 -10.80 -1.75 0.76
CA ILE A 26 -11.21 -3.15 0.75
C ILE A 26 -10.31 -3.97 1.68
N MET A 27 -9.01 -3.72 1.65
CA MET A 27 -8.09 -4.45 2.52
C MET A 27 -8.36 -4.18 3.99
N VAL A 28 -8.63 -2.91 4.35
CA VAL A 28 -9.02 -2.57 5.74
C VAL A 28 -10.30 -3.32 6.13
N ALA A 29 -11.29 -3.36 5.24
CA ALA A 29 -12.55 -4.06 5.50
C ALA A 29 -12.33 -5.57 5.69
N ARG A 30 -11.27 -6.11 5.12
CA ARG A 30 -10.88 -7.52 5.29
C ARG A 30 -10.01 -7.75 6.52
N GLY A 31 -9.74 -6.70 7.30
CA GLY A 31 -8.98 -6.81 8.54
C GLY A 31 -7.47 -6.61 8.40
N ALA A 32 -6.98 -6.23 7.23
CA ALA A 32 -5.57 -5.97 7.03
C ALA A 32 -5.14 -4.67 7.75
N ARG A 33 -3.91 -4.64 8.20
CA ARG A 33 -3.26 -3.41 8.60
C ARG A 33 -2.75 -2.75 7.33
N VAL A 34 -3.18 -1.51 7.09
CA VAL A 34 -2.83 -0.79 5.87
C VAL A 34 -2.06 0.47 6.22
N SER A 35 -0.97 0.69 5.52
CA SER A 35 -0.24 1.96 5.55
C SER A 35 0.01 2.39 4.11
N GLY A 36 0.43 3.63 3.94
CA GLY A 36 0.76 4.11 2.63
C GLY A 36 1.52 5.40 2.66
N SER A 37 2.18 5.71 1.56
CA SER A 37 2.92 6.94 1.38
C SER A 37 2.47 7.64 0.12
N ASP A 38 2.61 8.97 0.13
CA ASP A 38 2.38 9.77 -1.05
C ASP A 38 3.31 10.96 -1.01
N LEU A 39 3.67 11.48 -2.17
CA LEU A 39 4.59 12.60 -2.25
C LEU A 39 3.94 13.87 -1.71
N HIS A 40 2.64 14.03 -1.93
CA HIS A 40 1.89 15.22 -1.54
C HIS A 40 0.74 14.86 -0.63
N ASP A 41 0.51 15.70 0.39
CA ASP A 41 -0.69 15.58 1.21
C ASP A 41 -1.90 16.13 0.44
N SER A 42 -3.07 15.61 0.78
CA SER A 42 -4.32 16.07 0.16
C SER A 42 -5.50 15.73 1.08
N THR A 43 -6.63 16.39 0.83
CA THR A 43 -7.85 16.12 1.60
C THR A 43 -8.36 14.71 1.38
N SER A 44 -8.11 14.12 0.22
CA SER A 44 -8.54 12.73 -0.04
C SER A 44 -7.82 11.74 0.86
N LEU A 45 -6.60 12.04 1.30
CA LEU A 45 -5.87 11.19 2.24
C LEU A 45 -6.49 11.19 3.63
N ASN A 46 -7.19 12.26 4.00
CA ASN A 46 -7.85 12.33 5.30
C ASN A 46 -8.94 11.27 5.46
N GLY A 47 -9.65 10.95 4.38
CA GLY A 47 -10.62 9.87 4.40
C GLY A 47 -9.99 8.52 4.70
N LEU A 48 -8.77 8.29 4.23
CA LEU A 48 -8.04 7.07 4.53
C LEU A 48 -7.58 7.05 5.99
N ARG A 49 -7.12 8.18 6.49
CA ARG A 49 -6.69 8.29 7.90
C ARG A 49 -7.82 7.97 8.86
N THR A 50 -9.04 8.38 8.54
CA THR A 50 -10.20 8.09 9.41
C THR A 50 -10.53 6.60 9.48
N LEU A 51 -10.04 5.81 8.54
CA LEU A 51 -10.21 4.36 8.55
C LEU A 51 -9.11 3.63 9.32
N GLY A 52 -8.19 4.38 9.91
CA GLY A 52 -7.06 3.79 10.63
C GLY A 52 -5.86 3.48 9.75
N ILE A 53 -5.87 3.93 8.50
CA ILE A 53 -4.72 3.77 7.61
C ILE A 53 -3.66 4.78 7.99
N GLU A 54 -2.45 4.31 8.22
CA GLU A 54 -1.32 5.17 8.53
C GLU A 54 -0.78 5.76 7.22
N VAL A 55 -0.91 7.08 7.05
CA VAL A 55 -0.51 7.75 5.81
C VAL A 55 0.71 8.62 6.08
N PHE A 56 1.76 8.38 5.30
CA PHE A 56 2.99 9.17 5.35
C PHE A 56 3.05 10.12 4.16
N VAL A 57 3.47 11.36 4.41
CA VAL A 57 3.79 12.29 3.34
C VAL A 57 5.29 12.21 3.11
N GLY A 58 5.68 11.86 1.90
CA GLY A 58 7.08 11.56 1.56
C GLY A 58 7.36 10.07 1.61
N HIS A 59 8.39 9.66 0.89
CA HIS A 59 8.77 8.26 0.78
C HIS A 59 10.05 8.01 1.55
N GLN A 60 10.08 6.96 2.39
CA GLN A 60 11.27 6.55 3.15
C GLN A 60 11.30 5.03 3.24
N ALA A 61 12.49 4.47 3.12
CA ALA A 61 12.68 3.02 3.15
C ALA A 61 12.12 2.38 4.42
N SER A 62 12.23 3.07 5.57
CA SER A 62 11.77 2.54 6.85
C SER A 62 10.26 2.33 6.91
N GLN A 63 9.50 2.96 6.02
CA GLN A 63 8.04 2.89 6.04
C GLN A 63 7.50 1.54 5.58
N ILE A 64 8.33 0.70 4.97
CA ILE A 64 7.91 -0.63 4.51
C ILE A 64 8.51 -1.76 5.36
N SER A 65 9.16 -1.45 6.47
CA SER A 65 10.03 -2.40 7.16
C SER A 65 9.32 -3.67 7.65
N ASP A 66 8.05 -3.59 8.02
CA ASP A 66 7.29 -4.76 8.47
C ASP A 66 6.13 -5.11 7.53
N ALA A 67 6.16 -4.61 6.31
CA ALA A 67 5.12 -4.91 5.33
C ALA A 67 5.25 -6.35 4.82
N ALA A 68 4.11 -7.03 4.70
CA ALA A 68 4.07 -8.35 4.09
C ALA A 68 3.99 -8.25 2.57
N LEU A 69 3.41 -7.16 2.08
CA LEU A 69 3.39 -6.87 0.65
C LEU A 69 3.30 -5.36 0.42
N VAL A 70 3.75 -4.94 -0.75
CA VAL A 70 3.73 -3.54 -1.17
C VAL A 70 2.91 -3.45 -2.46
N ILE A 71 2.02 -2.48 -2.52
CA ILE A 71 1.23 -2.20 -3.73
C ILE A 71 1.68 -0.83 -4.24
N ARG A 72 2.00 -0.74 -5.52
CA ARG A 72 2.47 0.51 -6.09
C ARG A 72 1.49 1.08 -7.11
N SER A 73 1.39 2.41 -7.12
CA SER A 73 0.72 3.13 -8.20
C SER A 73 1.57 3.06 -9.47
N SER A 74 0.94 3.05 -10.62
CA SER A 74 1.66 3.03 -11.90
C SER A 74 2.55 4.26 -12.10
N ALA A 75 2.30 5.34 -11.37
CA ALA A 75 3.12 6.55 -11.43
C ALA A 75 4.43 6.44 -10.64
N ILE A 76 4.58 5.41 -9.82
CA ILE A 76 5.75 5.24 -8.96
C ILE A 76 6.83 4.45 -9.72
N PRO A 77 8.03 5.04 -9.91
CA PRO A 77 9.10 4.35 -10.64
C PRO A 77 9.81 3.30 -9.78
N GLU A 78 10.50 2.37 -10.44
CA GLU A 78 11.30 1.36 -9.74
C GLU A 78 12.41 1.98 -8.88
N THR A 79 12.83 3.20 -9.18
CA THR A 79 13.85 3.90 -8.41
C THR A 79 13.33 4.54 -7.13
N ASN A 80 12.03 4.47 -6.87
CA ASN A 80 11.48 4.97 -5.61
C ASN A 80 12.13 4.23 -4.43
N VAL A 81 12.48 4.95 -3.38
CA VAL A 81 13.23 4.37 -2.25
C VAL A 81 12.47 3.25 -1.55
N GLU A 82 11.14 3.34 -1.49
CA GLU A 82 10.33 2.30 -0.86
C GLU A 82 10.25 1.06 -1.74
N ILE A 83 10.14 1.23 -3.05
CA ILE A 83 10.15 0.11 -3.98
C ILE A 83 11.50 -0.60 -3.94
N GLU A 84 12.60 0.16 -3.96
CA GLU A 84 13.94 -0.42 -3.85
C GLU A 84 14.12 -1.19 -2.55
N ALA A 85 13.64 -0.62 -1.44
CA ALA A 85 13.75 -1.28 -0.14
C ALA A 85 12.93 -2.59 -0.11
N ALA A 86 11.74 -2.58 -0.69
CA ALA A 86 10.90 -3.78 -0.76
C ALA A 86 11.58 -4.87 -1.58
N ARG A 87 12.15 -4.51 -2.73
CA ARG A 87 12.88 -5.47 -3.57
C ARG A 87 14.06 -6.07 -2.83
N ALA A 88 14.84 -5.22 -2.14
CA ALA A 88 16.00 -5.68 -1.40
C ALA A 88 15.62 -6.61 -0.25
N ALA A 89 14.47 -6.39 0.36
CA ALA A 89 13.98 -7.22 1.48
C ALA A 89 13.23 -8.46 1.03
N GLY A 90 13.02 -8.64 -0.27
CA GLY A 90 12.25 -9.77 -0.79
C GLY A 90 10.75 -9.65 -0.56
N ILE A 91 10.26 -8.45 -0.30
CA ILE A 91 8.83 -8.22 -0.10
C ILE A 91 8.16 -8.12 -1.46
N PRO A 92 7.08 -8.88 -1.71
CA PRO A 92 6.38 -8.80 -2.99
C PRO A 92 5.88 -7.39 -3.27
N VAL A 93 6.08 -6.92 -4.50
CA VAL A 93 5.58 -5.63 -4.97
C VAL A 93 4.55 -5.91 -6.06
N LEU A 94 3.31 -5.49 -5.80
CA LEU A 94 2.19 -5.74 -6.70
C LEU A 94 1.77 -4.45 -7.39
N GLU A 95 1.38 -4.58 -8.66
CA GLU A 95 0.65 -3.54 -9.35
C GLU A 95 -0.80 -3.52 -8.85
N ARG A 96 -1.50 -2.42 -9.09
CA ARG A 96 -2.90 -2.29 -8.68
C ARG A 96 -3.77 -3.47 -9.12
N ALA A 97 -3.64 -3.88 -10.38
CA ALA A 97 -4.44 -4.98 -10.92
C ALA A 97 -4.12 -6.31 -10.23
N GLU A 98 -2.86 -6.53 -9.89
CA GLU A 98 -2.45 -7.74 -9.17
C GLU A 98 -3.04 -7.77 -7.76
N ALA A 99 -3.02 -6.63 -7.08
CA ALA A 99 -3.61 -6.52 -5.74
C ALA A 99 -5.11 -6.79 -5.77
N LEU A 100 -5.80 -6.25 -6.78
CA LEU A 100 -7.23 -6.47 -6.94
C LEU A 100 -7.51 -7.95 -7.18
N ALA A 101 -6.71 -8.63 -8.00
CA ALA A 101 -6.87 -10.06 -8.25
C ALA A 101 -6.72 -10.87 -6.95
N GLU A 102 -5.77 -10.50 -6.09
CA GLU A 102 -5.60 -11.13 -4.78
C GLU A 102 -6.87 -11.02 -3.92
N LEU A 103 -7.50 -9.86 -3.96
CA LEU A 103 -8.71 -9.60 -3.17
C LEU A 103 -9.93 -10.36 -3.70
N MET A 104 -9.90 -10.76 -4.95
CA MET A 104 -11.03 -11.45 -5.58
C MET A 104 -10.98 -12.97 -5.43
N GLU A 105 -9.94 -13.49 -4.83
CA GLU A 105 -9.82 -14.93 -4.59
C GLU A 105 -10.72 -15.45 -3.47
#